data_9e4d2ac3e37c7beca16546e7f197203d
#
_entry.id   9e4d2ac3e37c7beca16546e7f197203d
#
_cell.length_a   1.000
_cell.length_b   1.000
_cell.length_c   1.000
_cell.angle_alpha   90.00
_cell.angle_beta   90.00
_cell.angle_gamma   90.00
#
_symmetry.space_group_name_H-M   'P 1'
#
loop_
_entity.id
_entity.type
_entity.pdbx_description
1 polymer ?
#
loop_
_entity_poly.entity_id
_entity_poly.type
_entity_poly.pdbx_seq_one_letter_code
_entity_poly.pdbx_strand_id
1 'polypeptide(L)'
;MTDKTHNNDLTGPVPGNAGVEASIENMEAMGLDPENLDMILNGTVEGLMSDYPALRTDDTADMMISKARSLIGTVVEYEELRMMYACALKEIKAKFDVLNTEFKVRYSRNPISFINTRLKKTVSISEKLGRKNLAFSVENIEKHINDVAGIRVICSYVDDIYAIEEALLKQSDVVLVCRKDYISAPKPNGYRSLHLIVKIPVHFAEHKREMKVEVQIRTIAMDFWASLEHQLKYKQEIAMQEEIVEELRQCADIINMTDERMMNIRHRIEAGTKAPTEDELMFEKLCKLDINLE
;
A
#
# COMPACT_ATOMS: atom_id res chain seq x y z
N MET A 1 28.95 -58.62 -13.20
CA MET A 1 27.54 -58.81 -13.56
C MET A 1 26.74 -58.02 -12.52
N THR A 2 26.07 -56.96 -12.81
CA THR A 2 25.54 -56.29 -13.98
C THR A 2 25.37 -54.79 -13.66
N ASP A 3 25.82 -54.04 -14.58
CA ASP A 3 25.68 -52.60 -14.77
C ASP A 3 24.19 -52.17 -14.78
N LYS A 4 23.86 -51.07 -14.14
CA LYS A 4 22.65 -50.27 -14.44
C LYS A 4 22.92 -48.78 -14.25
N THR A 5 23.35 -48.19 -15.33
CA THR A 5 23.29 -46.77 -15.62
C THR A 5 21.88 -46.26 -15.46
N HIS A 6 21.66 -45.24 -14.59
CA HIS A 6 20.47 -44.43 -14.58
C HIS A 6 20.77 -43.10 -15.30
N ASN A 7 20.25 -43.03 -16.53
CA ASN A 7 20.10 -41.79 -17.28
C ASN A 7 19.04 -40.92 -16.57
N ASN A 8 19.41 -39.74 -16.07
CA ASN A 8 18.50 -38.72 -15.63
C ASN A 8 18.22 -37.75 -16.78
N ASP A 9 17.16 -38.01 -17.51
CA ASP A 9 16.55 -37.04 -18.43
C ASP A 9 15.97 -35.88 -17.65
N LEU A 10 16.68 -34.75 -17.58
CA LEU A 10 16.18 -33.47 -17.15
C LEU A 10 15.60 -32.69 -18.34
N THR A 11 14.45 -33.12 -18.85
CA THR A 11 13.59 -32.33 -19.73
C THR A 11 12.29 -32.04 -19.02
N GLY A 12 12.32 -31.06 -18.09
CA GLY A 12 11.11 -30.38 -17.66
C GLY A 12 10.65 -29.40 -18.74
N PRO A 13 9.33 -29.18 -18.92
CA PRO A 13 8.83 -28.30 -19.96
C PRO A 13 9.31 -26.85 -19.70
N VAL A 14 9.89 -26.24 -20.71
CA VAL A 14 10.18 -24.82 -20.79
C VAL A 14 8.83 -24.07 -20.58
N PRO A 15 8.72 -23.07 -19.69
CA PRO A 15 7.48 -22.30 -19.54
C PRO A 15 7.18 -21.62 -20.88
N GLY A 16 6.00 -21.94 -21.41
CA GLY A 16 5.61 -21.62 -22.76
C GLY A 16 5.37 -20.14 -23.03
N ASN A 17 5.33 -19.84 -24.31
CA ASN A 17 5.11 -18.58 -25.04
C ASN A 17 4.00 -17.65 -24.53
N ALA A 18 3.07 -18.07 -23.68
CA ALA A 18 1.95 -17.25 -23.21
C ALA A 18 2.38 -16.02 -22.38
N GLY A 19 3.50 -16.11 -21.63
CA GLY A 19 4.01 -14.97 -20.85
C GLY A 19 4.71 -13.91 -21.72
N VAL A 20 5.29 -14.32 -22.85
CA VAL A 20 5.97 -13.41 -23.78
C VAL A 20 4.96 -12.66 -24.65
N GLU A 21 3.88 -13.30 -25.08
CA GLU A 21 2.80 -12.68 -25.84
C GLU A 21 2.05 -11.62 -25.03
N ALA A 22 1.72 -11.91 -23.78
CA ALA A 22 1.11 -10.94 -22.85
C ALA A 22 2.03 -9.73 -22.56
N SER A 23 3.36 -9.94 -22.51
CA SER A 23 4.33 -8.85 -22.32
C SER A 23 4.44 -7.94 -23.55
N ILE A 24 4.28 -8.48 -24.76
CA ILE A 24 4.32 -7.70 -26.02
C ILE A 24 3.07 -6.82 -26.15
N GLU A 25 1.86 -7.35 -25.88
CA GLU A 25 0.62 -6.58 -25.88
C GLU A 25 0.67 -5.41 -24.87
N ASN A 26 1.25 -5.64 -23.69
CA ASN A 26 1.43 -4.60 -22.68
C ASN A 26 2.45 -3.52 -23.10
N MET A 27 3.50 -3.89 -23.84
CA MET A 27 4.47 -2.94 -24.40
C MET A 27 3.83 -2.00 -25.43
N GLU A 28 3.01 -2.53 -26.33
CA GLU A 28 2.29 -1.74 -27.34
C GLU A 28 1.28 -0.77 -26.68
N ALA A 29 0.56 -1.22 -25.65
CA ALA A 29 -0.36 -0.40 -24.86
C ALA A 29 0.34 0.78 -24.15
N MET A 30 1.63 0.64 -23.83
CA MET A 30 2.46 1.71 -23.27
C MET A 30 3.16 2.59 -24.31
N GLY A 31 2.90 2.36 -25.60
CA GLY A 31 3.52 3.10 -26.69
C GLY A 31 4.97 2.69 -26.97
N LEU A 32 5.39 1.52 -26.49
CA LEU A 32 6.67 0.91 -26.80
C LEU A 32 6.46 -0.05 -27.97
N ASP A 33 6.96 0.34 -29.14
CA ASP A 33 6.94 -0.50 -30.33
C ASP A 33 7.96 -1.65 -30.18
N PRO A 34 7.52 -2.92 -30.17
CA PRO A 34 8.41 -4.07 -30.01
C PRO A 34 9.51 -4.15 -31.10
N GLU A 35 9.22 -3.73 -32.34
CA GLU A 35 10.20 -3.72 -33.44
C GLU A 35 11.29 -2.66 -33.19
N ASN A 36 10.93 -1.49 -32.71
CA ASN A 36 11.86 -0.44 -32.32
C ASN A 36 12.71 -0.86 -31.14
N LEU A 37 12.12 -1.55 -30.14
CA LEU A 37 12.86 -2.08 -29.00
C LEU A 37 13.92 -3.10 -29.43
N ASP A 38 13.57 -4.00 -30.33
CA ASP A 38 14.49 -4.99 -30.88
C ASP A 38 15.63 -4.34 -31.66
N MET A 39 15.35 -3.30 -32.44
CA MET A 39 16.35 -2.53 -33.15
C MET A 39 17.31 -1.81 -32.18
N ILE A 40 16.81 -1.23 -31.14
CA ILE A 40 17.62 -0.55 -30.09
C ILE A 40 18.47 -1.58 -29.32
N LEU A 41 17.89 -2.71 -28.92
CA LEU A 41 18.60 -3.76 -28.18
C LEU A 41 19.70 -4.38 -29.03
N ASN A 42 19.41 -4.72 -30.30
CA ASN A 42 20.40 -5.26 -31.24
C ASN A 42 21.52 -4.25 -31.50
N GLY A 43 21.20 -2.98 -31.78
CA GLY A 43 22.19 -1.94 -31.99
C GLY A 43 23.07 -1.67 -30.74
N THR A 44 22.48 -1.73 -29.54
CA THR A 44 23.24 -1.58 -28.30
C THR A 44 24.17 -2.76 -28.04
N VAL A 45 23.73 -4.00 -28.31
CA VAL A 45 24.53 -5.21 -28.14
C VAL A 45 25.66 -5.25 -29.19
N GLU A 46 25.40 -4.89 -30.45
CA GLU A 46 26.40 -4.77 -31.48
C GLU A 46 27.47 -3.72 -31.14
N GLY A 47 27.06 -2.56 -30.58
CA GLY A 47 27.97 -1.54 -30.08
C GLY A 47 28.87 -2.05 -28.95
N LEU A 48 28.28 -2.71 -27.94
CA LEU A 48 29.04 -3.32 -26.84
C LEU A 48 30.00 -4.43 -27.34
N MET A 49 29.59 -5.23 -28.32
CA MET A 49 30.45 -6.26 -28.90
C MET A 49 31.57 -5.68 -29.75
N SER A 50 31.38 -4.52 -30.36
CA SER A 50 32.46 -3.79 -31.03
C SER A 50 33.54 -3.35 -30.06
N ASP A 51 33.14 -2.86 -28.88
CA ASP A 51 34.08 -2.38 -27.86
C ASP A 51 34.76 -3.52 -27.08
N TYR A 52 34.11 -4.70 -27.03
CA TYR A 52 34.63 -5.88 -26.30
C TYR A 52 34.66 -7.13 -27.19
N PRO A 53 35.66 -7.28 -28.09
CA PRO A 53 35.75 -8.38 -29.04
C PRO A 53 35.78 -9.79 -28.42
N ALA A 54 36.16 -9.90 -27.14
CA ALA A 54 36.22 -11.18 -26.43
C ALA A 54 34.80 -11.75 -26.10
N LEU A 55 33.74 -10.95 -26.27
CA LEU A 55 32.33 -11.34 -26.06
C LEU A 55 31.65 -11.81 -27.37
N ARG A 56 32.38 -11.86 -28.49
CA ARG A 56 31.86 -12.20 -29.82
C ARG A 56 31.62 -13.71 -29.99
N THR A 57 30.66 -14.26 -29.26
CA THR A 57 30.03 -15.53 -29.67
C THR A 57 28.54 -15.23 -29.90
N ASP A 58 27.95 -15.75 -30.97
CA ASP A 58 26.53 -15.57 -31.30
C ASP A 58 25.64 -15.96 -30.11
N ASP A 59 25.99 -17.02 -29.39
CA ASP A 59 25.30 -17.48 -28.18
C ASP A 59 25.28 -16.44 -27.05
N THR A 60 26.35 -15.63 -26.91
CA THR A 60 26.41 -14.59 -25.84
C THR A 60 25.56 -13.37 -26.18
N ALA A 61 25.48 -13.01 -27.49
CA ALA A 61 24.60 -11.92 -27.94
C ALA A 61 23.14 -12.25 -27.73
N ASP A 62 22.70 -13.40 -28.19
CA ASP A 62 21.32 -13.86 -28.05
C ASP A 62 20.92 -14.00 -26.58
N MET A 63 21.82 -14.48 -25.73
CA MET A 63 21.58 -14.54 -24.29
C MET A 63 21.43 -13.15 -23.66
N MET A 64 22.25 -12.16 -24.08
CA MET A 64 22.14 -10.77 -23.56
C MET A 64 20.84 -10.11 -24.01
N ILE A 65 20.46 -10.27 -25.28
CA ILE A 65 19.21 -9.74 -25.84
C ILE A 65 18.01 -10.36 -25.11
N SER A 66 18.01 -11.67 -24.93
CA SER A 66 16.95 -12.39 -24.21
C SER A 66 16.81 -11.90 -22.76
N LYS A 67 17.92 -11.72 -22.05
CA LYS A 67 17.92 -11.15 -20.70
C LYS A 67 17.40 -9.70 -20.65
N ALA A 68 17.82 -8.87 -21.61
CA ALA A 68 17.37 -7.49 -21.70
C ALA A 68 15.85 -7.41 -21.95
N ARG A 69 15.33 -8.23 -22.89
CA ARG A 69 13.87 -8.33 -23.12
C ARG A 69 13.11 -8.77 -21.87
N SER A 70 13.61 -9.80 -21.18
CA SER A 70 13.00 -10.26 -19.92
C SER A 70 12.98 -9.17 -18.84
N LEU A 71 14.06 -8.38 -18.73
CA LEU A 71 14.10 -7.25 -17.78
C LEU A 71 13.12 -6.15 -18.15
N ILE A 72 13.02 -5.79 -19.43
CA ILE A 72 12.08 -4.78 -19.91
C ILE A 72 10.65 -5.26 -19.69
N GLY A 73 10.31 -6.51 -20.01
CA GLY A 73 9.01 -7.10 -19.73
C GLY A 73 8.65 -6.99 -18.24
N THR A 74 9.57 -7.33 -17.34
CA THR A 74 9.36 -7.19 -15.90
C THR A 74 9.13 -5.74 -15.48
N VAL A 75 9.81 -4.77 -16.10
CA VAL A 75 9.62 -3.34 -15.80
C VAL A 75 8.24 -2.88 -16.24
N VAL A 76 7.80 -3.26 -17.44
CA VAL A 76 6.47 -2.93 -17.97
C VAL A 76 5.36 -3.49 -17.08
N GLU A 77 5.42 -4.79 -16.77
CA GLU A 77 4.47 -5.45 -15.85
C GLU A 77 4.45 -4.78 -14.47
N TYR A 78 5.60 -4.35 -13.98
CA TYR A 78 5.70 -3.68 -12.70
C TYR A 78 5.10 -2.27 -12.72
N GLU A 79 5.30 -1.49 -13.78
CA GLU A 79 4.67 -0.16 -13.92
C GLU A 79 3.15 -0.28 -14.06
N GLU A 80 2.64 -1.29 -14.76
CA GLU A 80 1.21 -1.60 -14.82
C GLU A 80 0.67 -1.93 -13.42
N LEU A 81 1.36 -2.80 -12.68
CA LEU A 81 0.99 -3.12 -11.31
C LEU A 81 0.98 -1.87 -10.42
N ARG A 82 1.96 -0.99 -10.55
CA ARG A 82 2.00 0.28 -9.81
C ARG A 82 0.83 1.18 -10.13
N MET A 83 0.45 1.29 -11.40
CA MET A 83 -0.74 2.01 -11.85
C MET A 83 -1.99 1.45 -11.20
N MET A 84 -2.17 0.12 -11.19
CA MET A 84 -3.32 -0.54 -10.55
C MET A 84 -3.39 -0.23 -9.05
N TYR A 85 -2.28 -0.25 -8.33
CA TYR A 85 -2.22 0.13 -6.91
C TYR A 85 -2.50 1.62 -6.69
N ALA A 86 -2.07 2.49 -7.60
CA ALA A 86 -2.38 3.92 -7.55
C ALA A 86 -3.90 4.16 -7.74
N CYS A 87 -4.56 3.41 -8.63
CA CYS A 87 -6.01 3.43 -8.78
C CYS A 87 -6.71 2.92 -7.52
N ALA A 88 -6.22 1.85 -6.92
CA ALA A 88 -6.76 1.33 -5.65
C ALA A 88 -6.70 2.36 -4.51
N LEU A 89 -5.63 3.18 -4.45
CA LEU A 89 -5.55 4.29 -3.49
C LEU A 89 -6.62 5.36 -3.71
N LYS A 90 -6.98 5.65 -4.97
CA LYS A 90 -8.06 6.60 -5.29
C LYS A 90 -9.41 6.03 -4.85
N GLU A 91 -9.69 4.76 -5.14
CA GLU A 91 -10.94 4.09 -4.76
C GLU A 91 -11.11 4.03 -3.24
N ILE A 92 -10.10 3.58 -2.50
CA ILE A 92 -10.21 3.50 -1.04
C ILE A 92 -10.30 4.89 -0.41
N LYS A 93 -9.62 5.89 -0.96
CA LYS A 93 -9.72 7.27 -0.48
C LYS A 93 -11.13 7.82 -0.68
N ALA A 94 -11.75 7.61 -1.85
CA ALA A 94 -13.12 8.02 -2.13
C ALA A 94 -14.12 7.38 -1.13
N LYS A 95 -13.92 6.11 -0.73
CA LYS A 95 -14.75 5.46 0.29
C LYS A 95 -14.67 6.18 1.63
N PHE A 96 -13.48 6.58 2.08
CA PHE A 96 -13.32 7.35 3.32
C PHE A 96 -13.87 8.78 3.21
N ASP A 97 -13.73 9.44 2.06
CA ASP A 97 -14.29 10.77 1.82
C ASP A 97 -15.84 10.72 1.89
N VAL A 98 -16.45 9.67 1.31
CA VAL A 98 -17.91 9.43 1.41
C VAL A 98 -18.33 9.18 2.85
N LEU A 99 -17.65 8.29 3.58
CA LEU A 99 -17.94 8.04 4.99
C LEU A 99 -17.83 9.32 5.83
N ASN A 100 -16.78 10.11 5.62
CA ASN A 100 -16.59 11.36 6.34
C ASN A 100 -17.74 12.35 6.08
N THR A 101 -18.18 12.45 4.81
CA THR A 101 -19.33 13.29 4.42
C THR A 101 -20.62 12.80 5.10
N GLU A 102 -20.85 11.47 5.08
CA GLU A 102 -22.01 10.87 5.74
C GLU A 102 -22.04 11.16 7.25
N PHE A 103 -20.91 10.95 7.95
CA PHE A 103 -20.80 11.23 9.37
C PHE A 103 -21.04 12.70 9.70
N LYS A 104 -20.52 13.62 8.87
CA LYS A 104 -20.74 15.06 9.03
C LYS A 104 -22.21 15.43 8.94
N VAL A 105 -22.95 14.85 7.98
CA VAL A 105 -24.37 15.20 7.75
C VAL A 105 -25.29 14.49 8.74
N ARG A 106 -25.11 13.18 8.96
CA ARG A 106 -26.04 12.38 9.80
C ARG A 106 -25.81 12.56 11.29
N TYR A 107 -24.57 12.76 11.71
CA TYR A 107 -24.20 12.75 13.12
C TYR A 107 -23.60 14.07 13.59
N SER A 108 -23.59 15.10 12.72
CA SER A 108 -22.94 16.40 13.01
C SER A 108 -21.51 16.26 13.53
N ARG A 109 -20.80 15.21 13.07
CA ARG A 109 -19.45 14.86 13.50
C ARG A 109 -18.52 14.79 12.31
N ASN A 110 -17.29 15.17 12.51
CA ASN A 110 -16.22 15.01 11.52
C ASN A 110 -15.14 14.11 12.13
N PRO A 111 -15.30 12.77 12.06
CA PRO A 111 -14.40 11.83 12.73
C PRO A 111 -13.02 11.80 12.06
N ILE A 112 -12.93 12.08 10.77
CA ILE A 112 -11.68 12.06 10.01
C ILE A 112 -11.14 13.48 9.88
N SER A 113 -9.96 13.71 10.46
CA SER A 113 -9.26 15.00 10.37
C SER A 113 -8.53 15.16 9.04
N PHE A 114 -7.81 14.12 8.59
CA PHE A 114 -7.15 14.11 7.28
C PHE A 114 -6.79 12.69 6.83
N ILE A 115 -6.53 12.55 5.53
CA ILE A 115 -6.21 11.28 4.88
C ILE A 115 -4.93 11.47 4.07
N ASN A 116 -3.96 10.58 4.27
CA ASN A 116 -2.74 10.49 3.49
C ASN A 116 -2.67 9.18 2.73
N THR A 117 -2.33 9.23 1.45
CA THR A 117 -2.09 8.05 0.62
C THR A 117 -0.61 7.92 0.29
N ARG A 118 -0.13 6.70 0.20
CA ARG A 118 1.25 6.41 -0.13
C ARG A 118 1.37 5.17 -1.00
N LEU A 119 1.99 5.32 -2.15
CA LEU A 119 2.50 4.19 -2.93
C LEU A 119 3.93 3.88 -2.46
N LYS A 120 4.21 2.63 -2.09
CA LYS A 120 5.52 2.20 -1.59
C LYS A 120 6.58 2.35 -2.68
N LYS A 121 7.75 2.88 -2.31
CA LYS A 121 8.88 3.05 -3.26
C LYS A 121 9.40 1.69 -3.73
N THR A 122 9.78 1.60 -5.01
CA THR A 122 10.34 0.39 -5.63
C THR A 122 11.51 -0.18 -4.85
N VAL A 123 12.44 0.67 -4.42
CA VAL A 123 13.57 0.26 -3.59
C VAL A 123 13.11 -0.44 -2.30
N SER A 124 12.11 0.13 -1.61
CA SER A 124 11.58 -0.47 -0.37
C SER A 124 10.80 -1.77 -0.61
N ILE A 125 10.23 -1.97 -1.81
CA ILE A 125 9.63 -3.25 -2.21
C ILE A 125 10.73 -4.28 -2.43
N SER A 126 11.78 -3.92 -3.20
CA SER A 126 12.93 -4.78 -3.48
C SER A 126 13.63 -5.22 -2.19
N GLU A 127 13.93 -4.29 -1.28
CA GLU A 127 14.51 -4.61 0.04
C GLU A 127 13.63 -5.56 0.86
N LYS A 128 12.29 -5.37 0.81
CA LYS A 128 11.37 -6.24 1.56
C LYS A 128 11.28 -7.64 0.96
N LEU A 129 11.36 -7.79 -0.36
CA LEU A 129 11.48 -9.08 -1.03
C LEU A 129 12.82 -9.73 -0.72
N GLY A 130 13.93 -8.98 -0.80
CA GLY A 130 15.27 -9.48 -0.47
C GLY A 130 15.36 -10.03 0.95
N ARG A 131 14.77 -9.34 1.95
CA ARG A 131 14.68 -9.87 3.34
C ARG A 131 13.90 -11.16 3.47
N LYS A 132 13.05 -11.49 2.49
CA LYS A 132 12.30 -12.76 2.42
C LYS A 132 12.97 -13.79 1.51
N ASN A 133 14.14 -13.48 0.95
CA ASN A 133 14.84 -14.29 -0.05
C ASN A 133 13.99 -14.58 -1.31
N LEU A 134 13.20 -13.58 -1.74
CA LEU A 134 12.35 -13.66 -2.93
C LEU A 134 12.90 -12.80 -4.06
N ALA A 135 12.84 -13.31 -5.30
CA ALA A 135 13.18 -12.54 -6.49
C ALA A 135 12.17 -11.38 -6.69
N PHE A 136 12.65 -10.31 -7.34
CA PHE A 136 11.77 -9.20 -7.74
C PHE A 136 10.93 -9.67 -8.95
N SER A 137 9.63 -9.84 -8.73
CA SER A 137 8.63 -10.16 -9.74
C SER A 137 7.26 -9.66 -9.30
N VAL A 138 6.38 -9.40 -10.26
CA VAL A 138 4.99 -8.98 -10.02
C VAL A 138 4.27 -9.98 -9.13
N GLU A 139 4.40 -11.28 -9.42
CA GLU A 139 3.78 -12.35 -8.62
C GLU A 139 4.24 -12.33 -7.15
N ASN A 140 5.54 -12.20 -6.91
CA ASN A 140 6.09 -12.13 -5.54
C ASN A 140 5.63 -10.87 -4.80
N ILE A 141 5.52 -9.73 -5.51
CA ILE A 141 5.00 -8.50 -4.95
C ILE A 141 3.56 -8.69 -4.50
N GLU A 142 2.68 -9.15 -5.39
CA GLU A 142 1.26 -9.37 -5.08
C GLU A 142 1.03 -10.38 -3.96
N LYS A 143 1.81 -11.45 -3.95
CA LYS A 143 1.66 -12.53 -2.97
C LYS A 143 2.19 -12.15 -1.58
N HIS A 144 3.34 -11.48 -1.52
CA HIS A 144 4.12 -11.33 -0.29
C HIS A 144 4.21 -9.91 0.26
N ILE A 145 3.80 -8.87 -0.52
CA ILE A 145 3.83 -7.48 -0.09
C ILE A 145 2.39 -6.95 0.01
N ASN A 146 1.93 -6.67 1.22
CA ASN A 146 0.57 -6.21 1.48
C ASN A 146 0.46 -4.68 1.63
N ASP A 147 1.57 -3.96 1.60
CA ASP A 147 1.69 -2.53 1.85
C ASP A 147 2.26 -1.76 0.65
N VAL A 148 2.01 -2.27 -0.58
CA VAL A 148 2.34 -1.54 -1.82
C VAL A 148 1.50 -0.28 -1.91
N ALA A 149 0.19 -0.40 -1.72
CA ALA A 149 -0.73 0.71 -1.55
C ALA A 149 -1.02 0.88 -0.05
N GLY A 150 -0.74 2.05 0.50
CA GLY A 150 -1.01 2.39 1.89
C GLY A 150 -1.85 3.66 2.01
N ILE A 151 -2.88 3.63 2.84
CA ILE A 151 -3.67 4.80 3.21
C ILE A 151 -3.63 4.98 4.72
N ARG A 152 -3.43 6.21 5.16
CA ARG A 152 -3.45 6.60 6.56
C ARG A 152 -4.62 7.54 6.78
N VAL A 153 -5.51 7.14 7.68
CA VAL A 153 -6.71 7.88 8.09
C VAL A 153 -6.47 8.37 9.51
N ILE A 154 -6.51 9.68 9.70
CA ILE A 154 -6.30 10.30 11.00
C ILE A 154 -7.64 10.75 11.55
N CYS A 155 -8.00 10.17 12.69
CA CYS A 155 -9.23 10.44 13.42
C CYS A 155 -8.98 11.40 14.60
N SER A 156 -10.05 12.06 15.02
CA SER A 156 -9.99 12.99 16.16
C SER A 156 -9.87 12.25 17.49
N TYR A 157 -10.57 11.12 17.65
CA TYR A 157 -10.63 10.36 18.90
C TYR A 157 -10.51 8.86 18.67
N VAL A 158 -10.23 8.11 19.75
CA VAL A 158 -10.02 6.65 19.67
C VAL A 158 -11.28 5.91 19.22
N ASP A 159 -12.45 6.29 19.71
CA ASP A 159 -13.72 5.68 19.32
C ASP A 159 -14.11 5.97 17.86
N ASP A 160 -13.67 7.09 17.28
CA ASP A 160 -13.82 7.36 15.86
C ASP A 160 -13.07 6.36 15.00
N ILE A 161 -11.90 5.87 15.47
CA ILE A 161 -11.13 4.85 14.76
C ILE A 161 -11.96 3.60 14.51
N TYR A 162 -12.61 3.10 15.57
CA TYR A 162 -13.43 1.89 15.51
C TYR A 162 -14.74 2.11 14.76
N ALA A 163 -15.36 3.30 14.88
CA ALA A 163 -16.55 3.64 14.12
C ALA A 163 -16.28 3.68 12.60
N ILE A 164 -15.12 4.23 12.18
CA ILE A 164 -14.70 4.27 10.78
C ILE A 164 -14.30 2.88 10.29
N GLU A 165 -13.62 2.06 11.12
CA GLU A 165 -13.36 0.64 10.79
C GLU A 165 -14.67 -0.10 10.50
N GLU A 166 -15.62 -0.02 11.41
CA GLU A 166 -16.91 -0.70 11.28
C GLU A 166 -17.66 -0.25 10.03
N ALA A 167 -17.72 1.06 9.78
CA ALA A 167 -18.38 1.62 8.61
C ALA A 167 -17.72 1.17 7.29
N LEU A 168 -16.39 1.13 7.23
CA LEU A 168 -15.66 0.62 6.08
C LEU A 168 -15.95 -0.85 5.83
N LEU A 169 -15.88 -1.69 6.87
CA LEU A 169 -16.04 -3.14 6.76
C LEU A 169 -17.48 -3.58 6.51
N LYS A 170 -18.48 -2.70 6.72
CA LYS A 170 -19.88 -2.92 6.32
C LYS A 170 -20.12 -2.77 4.82
N GLN A 171 -19.19 -2.16 4.07
CA GLN A 171 -19.34 -2.04 2.63
C GLN A 171 -19.16 -3.40 1.96
N SER A 172 -20.11 -3.79 1.10
CA SER A 172 -20.17 -5.12 0.49
C SER A 172 -19.01 -5.46 -0.44
N ASP A 173 -18.28 -4.44 -0.90
CA ASP A 173 -17.14 -4.55 -1.81
C ASP A 173 -15.78 -4.41 -1.10
N VAL A 174 -15.77 -4.38 0.23
CA VAL A 174 -14.54 -4.35 1.05
C VAL A 174 -14.37 -5.69 1.76
N VAL A 175 -13.29 -6.40 1.45
CA VAL A 175 -13.00 -7.69 2.05
C VAL A 175 -11.81 -7.56 3.00
N LEU A 176 -12.01 -7.82 4.29
CA LEU A 176 -10.95 -7.84 5.28
C LEU A 176 -10.06 -9.07 5.11
N VAL A 177 -8.76 -8.86 4.91
CA VAL A 177 -7.75 -9.92 4.81
C VAL A 177 -7.02 -10.13 6.14
N CYS A 178 -6.67 -9.04 6.82
CA CYS A 178 -5.92 -9.08 8.08
C CYS A 178 -6.24 -7.84 8.93
N ARG A 179 -6.42 -8.04 10.23
CA ARG A 179 -6.60 -7.00 11.23
C ARG A 179 -5.51 -7.10 12.29
N LYS A 180 -4.86 -5.98 12.58
CA LYS A 180 -3.88 -5.86 13.68
C LYS A 180 -4.20 -4.61 14.48
N ASP A 181 -4.59 -4.80 15.71
CA ASP A 181 -4.96 -3.73 16.61
C ASP A 181 -3.82 -3.45 17.60
N TYR A 182 -2.97 -2.51 17.21
CA TYR A 182 -1.89 -2.00 18.07
C TYR A 182 -2.34 -0.89 19.02
N ILE A 183 -3.66 -0.57 19.06
CA ILE A 183 -4.22 0.34 20.07
C ILE A 183 -4.46 -0.46 21.34
N SER A 184 -5.16 -1.59 21.23
CA SER A 184 -5.41 -2.51 22.34
C SER A 184 -4.18 -3.28 22.79
N ALA A 185 -3.26 -3.62 21.86
CA ALA A 185 -2.00 -4.33 22.11
C ALA A 185 -0.82 -3.59 21.47
N PRO A 186 -0.30 -2.53 22.12
CA PRO A 186 0.80 -1.72 21.58
C PRO A 186 2.06 -2.52 21.32
N LYS A 187 2.87 -2.06 20.37
CA LYS A 187 4.21 -2.64 20.16
C LYS A 187 5.14 -2.31 21.32
N PRO A 188 6.24 -3.06 21.49
CA PRO A 188 7.18 -2.84 22.61
C PRO A 188 7.72 -1.41 22.72
N ASN A 189 7.83 -0.68 21.60
CA ASN A 189 8.25 0.72 21.58
C ASN A 189 7.11 1.74 21.85
N GLY A 190 5.91 1.27 22.21
CA GLY A 190 4.75 2.12 22.47
C GLY A 190 3.92 2.49 21.24
N TYR A 191 4.29 2.03 20.03
CA TYR A 191 3.53 2.33 18.80
C TYR A 191 2.09 1.85 18.88
N ARG A 192 1.14 2.75 18.57
CA ARG A 192 -0.31 2.49 18.51
C ARG A 192 -0.86 2.85 17.14
N SER A 193 -1.69 1.99 16.58
CA SER A 193 -2.44 2.19 15.33
C SER A 193 -3.35 1.00 15.10
N LEU A 194 -4.49 1.17 14.47
CA LEU A 194 -5.26 0.08 13.89
C LEU A 194 -4.80 -0.14 12.45
N HIS A 195 -4.40 -1.37 12.12
CA HIS A 195 -3.97 -1.77 10.78
C HIS A 195 -4.92 -2.79 10.20
N LEU A 196 -5.41 -2.50 9.01
CA LEU A 196 -6.23 -3.41 8.22
C LEU A 196 -5.54 -3.66 6.88
N ILE A 197 -5.53 -4.90 6.44
CA ILE A 197 -5.27 -5.22 5.03
C ILE A 197 -6.63 -5.56 4.44
N VAL A 198 -7.06 -4.77 3.50
CA VAL A 198 -8.33 -4.97 2.80
C VAL A 198 -8.10 -5.26 1.32
N LYS A 199 -9.03 -5.98 0.71
CA LYS A 199 -9.16 -6.08 -0.74
C LYS A 199 -10.36 -5.26 -1.17
N ILE A 200 -10.18 -4.49 -2.21
CA ILE A 200 -11.22 -3.69 -2.85
C ILE A 200 -11.21 -3.92 -4.36
N PRO A 201 -12.36 -3.90 -5.03
CA PRO A 201 -12.43 -3.96 -6.47
C PRO A 201 -12.00 -2.63 -7.09
N VAL A 202 -11.18 -2.72 -8.11
CA VAL A 202 -10.85 -1.59 -9.00
C VAL A 202 -11.37 -1.93 -10.38
N HIS A 203 -12.17 -1.02 -10.96
CA HIS A 203 -12.73 -1.19 -12.30
C HIS A 203 -11.88 -0.41 -13.30
N PHE A 204 -11.19 -1.14 -14.17
CA PHE A 204 -10.46 -0.61 -15.30
C PHE A 204 -11.35 -0.59 -16.54
N ALA A 205 -10.89 -0.07 -17.68
CA ALA A 205 -11.69 0.04 -18.88
C ALA A 205 -12.22 -1.32 -19.37
N GLU A 206 -11.39 -2.35 -19.31
CA GLU A 206 -11.71 -3.67 -19.89
C GLU A 206 -11.90 -4.77 -18.85
N HIS A 207 -11.42 -4.58 -17.62
CA HIS A 207 -11.46 -5.62 -16.59
C HIS A 207 -11.65 -5.04 -15.19
N LYS A 208 -12.05 -5.92 -14.27
CA LYS A 208 -12.11 -5.66 -12.83
C LYS A 208 -11.02 -6.46 -12.14
N ARG A 209 -10.29 -5.83 -11.20
CA ARG A 209 -9.29 -6.53 -10.38
C ARG A 209 -9.44 -6.18 -8.91
N GLU A 210 -9.25 -7.18 -8.04
CA GLU A 210 -9.21 -6.96 -6.60
C GLU A 210 -7.80 -6.59 -6.16
N MET A 211 -7.67 -5.42 -5.55
CA MET A 211 -6.39 -4.87 -5.12
C MET A 211 -6.30 -4.84 -3.60
N LYS A 212 -5.13 -5.21 -3.06
CA LYS A 212 -4.85 -5.12 -1.62
C LYS A 212 -4.42 -3.70 -1.26
N VAL A 213 -4.98 -3.18 -0.17
CA VAL A 213 -4.57 -1.88 0.40
C VAL A 213 -4.34 -2.04 1.90
N GLU A 214 -3.23 -1.51 2.40
CA GLU A 214 -3.00 -1.34 3.83
C GLU A 214 -3.66 -0.06 4.31
N VAL A 215 -4.62 -0.19 5.23
CA VAL A 215 -5.29 0.92 5.89
C VAL A 215 -4.72 1.05 7.30
N GLN A 216 -4.18 2.21 7.63
CA GLN A 216 -3.71 2.56 8.97
C GLN A 216 -4.63 3.65 9.52
N ILE A 217 -5.32 3.37 10.63
CA ILE A 217 -6.20 4.33 11.27
C ILE A 217 -5.59 4.69 12.64
N ARG A 218 -5.47 5.99 12.92
CA ARG A 218 -4.82 6.54 14.11
C ARG A 218 -5.56 7.76 14.59
N THR A 219 -5.34 8.16 15.86
CA THR A 219 -5.64 9.53 16.28
C THR A 219 -4.54 10.50 15.84
N ILE A 220 -4.82 11.80 15.94
CA ILE A 220 -3.83 12.88 15.74
C ILE A 220 -2.61 12.66 16.64
N ALA A 221 -2.84 12.29 17.90
CA ALA A 221 -1.78 12.10 18.89
C ALA A 221 -0.93 10.85 18.59
N MET A 222 -1.55 9.76 18.15
CA MET A 222 -0.83 8.56 17.69
C MET A 222 0.02 8.85 16.45
N ASP A 223 -0.48 9.65 15.51
CA ASP A 223 0.25 9.99 14.30
C ASP A 223 1.42 10.95 14.57
N PHE A 224 1.25 11.89 15.50
CA PHE A 224 2.32 12.74 16.00
C PHE A 224 3.50 11.90 16.49
N TRP A 225 3.26 10.98 17.42
CA TRP A 225 4.31 10.12 17.97
C TRP A 225 4.98 9.25 16.89
N ALA A 226 4.16 8.58 16.06
CA ALA A 226 4.66 7.66 15.04
C ALA A 226 5.49 8.38 13.96
N SER A 227 5.17 9.63 13.63
CA SER A 227 5.89 10.43 12.67
C SER A 227 7.26 10.85 13.18
N LEU A 228 7.35 11.24 14.46
CA LEU A 228 8.61 11.64 15.09
C LEU A 228 9.52 10.41 15.32
N GLU A 229 8.99 9.31 15.82
CA GLU A 229 9.75 8.06 16.01
C GLU A 229 10.37 7.59 14.70
N HIS A 230 9.61 7.64 13.59
CA HIS A 230 10.12 7.28 12.28
C HIS A 230 11.25 8.22 11.81
N GLN A 231 11.17 9.54 12.07
CA GLN A 231 12.22 10.50 11.71
C GLN A 231 13.49 10.26 12.53
N LEU A 232 13.37 9.94 13.80
CA LEU A 232 14.49 9.63 14.68
C LEU A 232 15.22 8.36 14.23
N LYS A 233 14.50 7.32 13.88
CA LYS A 233 15.07 6.07 13.34
C LYS A 233 15.79 6.27 12.01
N TYR A 234 15.24 7.08 11.10
CA TYR A 234 15.81 7.26 9.77
C TYR A 234 17.11 8.04 9.76
N LYS A 235 17.28 8.98 10.72
CA LYS A 235 18.50 9.82 10.82
C LYS A 235 19.68 9.12 11.48
N GLN A 236 19.46 8.02 12.17
CA GLN A 236 20.50 7.31 12.90
C GLN A 236 20.56 5.86 12.42
N GLU A 237 21.59 5.53 11.64
CA GLU A 237 22.04 4.13 11.42
C GLU A 237 22.57 3.48 12.73
N ILE A 238 22.49 4.20 13.85
CA ILE A 238 22.90 3.75 15.17
C ILE A 238 21.78 2.88 15.73
N ALA A 239 22.13 1.65 16.13
CA ALA A 239 21.24 0.80 16.91
C ALA A 239 20.68 1.64 18.08
N MET A 240 19.34 1.83 18.11
CA MET A 240 18.69 2.56 19.19
C MET A 240 19.07 1.91 20.52
N GLN A 241 19.72 2.64 21.41
CA GLN A 241 20.01 2.18 22.74
C GLN A 241 18.70 1.86 23.47
N GLU A 242 18.69 0.84 24.29
CA GLU A 242 17.49 0.40 25.02
C GLU A 242 16.84 1.55 25.81
N GLU A 243 17.64 2.46 26.34
CA GLU A 243 17.19 3.67 27.04
C GLU A 243 16.30 4.57 26.15
N ILE A 244 16.70 4.81 24.91
CA ILE A 244 15.94 5.65 23.97
C ILE A 244 14.60 4.99 23.60
N VAL A 245 14.60 3.66 23.43
CA VAL A 245 13.37 2.90 23.18
C VAL A 245 12.41 3.02 24.34
N GLU A 246 12.92 2.95 25.57
CA GLU A 246 12.13 3.09 26.79
C GLU A 246 11.58 4.52 26.95
N GLU A 247 12.38 5.56 26.69
CA GLU A 247 11.90 6.95 26.69
C GLU A 247 10.80 7.19 25.67
N LEU A 248 10.95 6.64 24.45
CA LEU A 248 9.92 6.69 23.42
C LEU A 248 8.63 5.98 23.86
N ARG A 249 8.75 4.85 24.55
CA ARG A 249 7.60 4.14 25.12
C ARG A 249 6.89 4.98 26.18
N GLN A 250 7.64 5.62 27.08
CA GLN A 250 7.07 6.52 28.11
C GLN A 250 6.33 7.72 27.45
N CYS A 251 6.93 8.33 26.42
CA CYS A 251 6.25 9.35 25.63
C CYS A 251 4.94 8.85 25.00
N ALA A 252 4.94 7.63 24.45
CA ALA A 252 3.75 7.03 23.86
C ALA A 252 2.66 6.80 24.91
N ASP A 253 3.01 6.42 26.13
CA ASP A 253 2.06 6.22 27.24
C ASP A 253 1.44 7.53 27.71
N ILE A 254 2.24 8.61 27.84
CA ILE A 254 1.75 9.95 28.16
C ILE A 254 0.77 10.46 27.09
N ILE A 255 1.12 10.26 25.81
CA ILE A 255 0.28 10.63 24.67
C ILE A 255 -1.04 9.86 24.70
N ASN A 256 -1.02 8.55 24.98
CA ASN A 256 -2.22 7.75 25.11
C ASN A 256 -3.14 8.23 26.26
N MET A 257 -2.56 8.55 27.41
CA MET A 257 -3.32 9.11 28.54
C MET A 257 -3.98 10.45 28.15
N THR A 258 -3.29 11.27 27.38
CA THR A 258 -3.82 12.55 26.89
C THR A 258 -4.96 12.34 25.91
N ASP A 259 -4.81 11.40 24.99
CA ASP A 259 -5.82 11.03 24.00
C ASP A 259 -7.11 10.52 24.65
N GLU A 260 -6.99 9.61 25.63
CA GLU A 260 -8.12 9.14 26.45
C GLU A 260 -8.79 10.28 27.23
N ARG A 261 -8.00 11.19 27.79
CA ARG A 261 -8.53 12.34 28.54
C ARG A 261 -9.30 13.29 27.64
N MET A 262 -8.81 13.56 26.43
CA MET A 262 -9.51 14.39 25.44
C MET A 262 -10.84 13.74 24.99
N MET A 263 -10.85 12.44 24.76
CA MET A 263 -12.05 11.68 24.47
C MET A 263 -13.08 11.78 25.61
N ASN A 264 -12.65 11.61 26.86
CA ASN A 264 -13.52 11.74 28.05
C ASN A 264 -14.08 13.16 28.21
N ILE A 265 -13.30 14.20 27.91
CA ILE A 265 -13.78 15.60 27.93
C ILE A 265 -14.89 15.76 26.89
N ARG A 266 -14.70 15.25 25.67
CA ARG A 266 -15.73 15.28 24.63
C ARG A 266 -17.01 14.60 25.08
N HIS A 267 -16.95 13.37 25.60
CA HIS A 267 -18.14 12.65 26.09
C HIS A 267 -18.89 13.43 27.18
N ARG A 268 -18.15 14.11 28.06
CA ARG A 268 -18.78 14.95 29.10
C ARG A 268 -19.48 16.18 28.52
N ILE A 269 -18.92 16.81 27.49
CA ILE A 269 -19.56 17.94 26.79
C ILE A 269 -20.81 17.45 26.08
N GLU A 270 -20.73 16.36 25.34
CA GLU A 270 -21.87 15.75 24.61
C GLU A 270 -22.99 15.34 25.57
N ALA A 271 -22.66 14.74 26.73
CA ALA A 271 -23.62 14.35 27.73
C ALA A 271 -24.27 15.57 28.48
N GLY A 272 -23.55 16.69 28.55
CA GLY A 272 -24.05 17.93 29.16
C GLY A 272 -24.87 18.81 28.24
N THR A 273 -24.82 18.57 26.95
CA THR A 273 -25.60 19.29 25.94
C THR A 273 -27.03 18.71 25.96
N LYS A 274 -28.04 19.54 26.24
CA LYS A 274 -29.43 19.11 26.10
C LYS A 274 -29.66 18.64 24.66
N ALA A 275 -30.36 17.51 24.51
CA ALA A 275 -30.79 17.08 23.18
C ALA A 275 -31.55 18.24 22.50
N PRO A 276 -31.13 18.69 21.32
CA PRO A 276 -31.82 19.77 20.63
C PRO A 276 -33.28 19.40 20.39
N THR A 277 -34.17 20.37 20.50
CA THR A 277 -35.58 20.19 20.17
C THR A 277 -35.73 19.83 18.67
N GLU A 278 -36.84 19.21 18.28
CA GLU A 278 -37.12 18.91 16.88
C GLU A 278 -37.03 20.16 15.98
N ASP A 279 -37.49 21.31 16.48
CA ASP A 279 -37.45 22.60 15.80
C ASP A 279 -35.99 23.10 15.63
N GLU A 280 -35.16 22.98 16.67
CA GLU A 280 -33.73 23.33 16.59
C GLU A 280 -32.98 22.43 15.63
N LEU A 281 -33.24 21.11 15.62
CA LEU A 281 -32.72 20.17 14.66
C LEU A 281 -33.14 20.47 13.22
N MET A 282 -34.41 20.87 13.04
CA MET A 282 -34.94 21.23 11.72
C MET A 282 -34.32 22.55 11.24
N PHE A 283 -34.17 23.54 12.09
CA PHE A 283 -33.52 24.82 11.80
C PHE A 283 -32.02 24.62 11.47
N GLU A 284 -31.32 23.82 12.26
CA GLU A 284 -29.91 23.48 12.01
C GLU A 284 -29.72 22.73 10.68
N LYS A 285 -30.63 21.82 10.33
CA LYS A 285 -30.64 21.13 9.04
C LYS A 285 -30.90 22.10 7.89
N LEU A 286 -31.82 23.03 8.03
CA LEU A 286 -32.11 24.06 7.01
C LEU A 286 -30.93 24.99 6.79
N CYS A 287 -30.26 25.45 7.85
CA CYS A 287 -29.07 26.28 7.77
C CYS A 287 -27.88 25.53 7.10
N LYS A 288 -27.83 24.21 7.24
CA LYS A 288 -26.79 23.36 6.61
C LYS A 288 -27.05 23.04 5.14
N LEU A 289 -28.29 23.20 4.66
CA LEU A 289 -28.61 23.05 3.24
C LEU A 289 -27.95 24.11 2.34
N ASP A 290 -27.62 25.27 2.91
CA ASP A 290 -26.94 26.38 2.22
C ASP A 290 -25.39 26.29 2.29
N ILE A 291 -24.84 25.28 2.96
CA ILE A 291 -23.39 25.07 3.01
C ILE A 291 -22.99 24.25 1.79
N ASN A 292 -22.31 24.91 0.84
CA ASN A 292 -21.71 24.32 -0.34
C ASN A 292 -20.97 23.02 0.01
N LEU A 293 -21.25 21.99 -0.78
CA LEU A 293 -20.54 20.69 -0.76
C LEU A 293 -19.19 20.80 -1.50
N GLU A 294 -18.43 21.91 -1.30
CA GLU A 294 -17.06 22.04 -1.76
C GLU A 294 -16.06 21.35 -0.83
#